data_e63e015aa9eac3e21aa667b4d6b707a2
#
_entry.id   e63e015aa9eac3e21aa667b4d6b707a2
#
_cell.length_a   1.000
_cell.length_b   1.000
_cell.length_c   1.000
_cell.angle_alpha   90.00
_cell.angle_beta   90.00
_cell.angle_gamma   90.00
#
_symmetry.space_group_name_H-M   'P 1'
#
loop_
_entity.id
_entity.type
_entity.pdbx_description
1 polymer ?
#
loop_
_entity_poly.entity_id
_entity_poly.type
_entity_poly.pdbx_seq_one_letter_code
_entity_poly.pdbx_strand_id
1 'polypeptide(L)'
;LLLRSGLVGLAAVVAIVAWLVTRGDDQGGDNGAAQAEPVVGIVSPAGLAAAAAKLGQPLYWVGSLPGTELELEELPEGGARIIYLPAGEEAGADSTSALSIGSYPLGDPEAALRAFAARPGAIVRHSSDGTEVVSSREQLASVYFVGADKTVQVEVYDPSPRRAMRLALSGQVRPVTGSGK
;
A
#
# COMPACT_ATOMS: atom_id res chain seq x y z
N LEU A 1 2.75 -33.68 17.15
CA LEU A 1 3.70 -32.53 17.37
C LEU A 1 4.18 -32.06 16.01
N LEU A 2 3.53 -31.09 15.41
CA LEU A 2 3.94 -30.47 14.15
C LEU A 2 3.82 -28.96 14.33
N LEU A 3 4.96 -28.32 14.61
CA LEU A 3 5.15 -26.88 14.46
C LEU A 3 5.05 -26.54 12.97
N ARG A 4 4.06 -25.79 12.58
CA ARG A 4 4.03 -25.11 11.27
C ARG A 4 4.51 -23.68 11.48
N SER A 5 5.75 -23.46 11.06
CA SER A 5 6.32 -22.12 10.91
C SER A 5 5.71 -21.46 9.68
N GLY A 6 4.75 -20.57 9.89
CA GLY A 6 4.18 -19.71 8.87
C GLY A 6 4.83 -18.32 8.91
N LEU A 7 5.99 -18.15 8.29
CA LEU A 7 6.70 -16.86 8.25
C LEU A 7 7.38 -16.69 6.90
N VAL A 8 6.64 -16.58 5.81
CA VAL A 8 7.19 -16.33 4.45
C VAL A 8 6.25 -15.48 3.58
N GLY A 9 5.50 -14.54 4.09
CA GLY A 9 4.61 -13.69 3.27
C GLY A 9 4.93 -12.19 3.27
N LEU A 10 5.64 -11.71 4.28
CA LEU A 10 5.74 -10.27 4.56
C LEU A 10 6.89 -9.53 3.84
N ALA A 11 7.84 -10.24 3.23
CA ALA A 11 9.11 -9.64 2.78
C ALA A 11 9.06 -8.95 1.40
N ALA A 12 8.02 -9.18 0.57
CA ALA A 12 8.06 -8.74 -0.82
C ALA A 12 7.57 -7.29 -1.04
N VAL A 13 6.66 -6.78 -0.20
CA VAL A 13 6.04 -5.45 -0.40
C VAL A 13 6.89 -4.34 0.21
N VAL A 14 7.48 -4.59 1.38
CA VAL A 14 8.39 -3.64 2.06
C VAL A 14 9.67 -3.41 1.25
N ALA A 15 10.13 -4.41 0.48
CA ALA A 15 11.38 -4.33 -0.27
C ALA A 15 11.37 -3.28 -1.40
N ILE A 16 10.21 -2.90 -1.96
CA ILE A 16 10.20 -1.92 -3.06
C ILE A 16 10.27 -0.49 -2.53
N VAL A 17 9.59 -0.17 -1.44
CA VAL A 17 9.68 1.15 -0.81
C VAL A 17 11.06 1.35 -0.19
N ALA A 18 11.59 0.37 0.53
CA ALA A 18 12.93 0.40 1.10
C ALA A 18 14.03 0.43 0.02
N TRP A 19 13.83 -0.27 -1.11
CA TRP A 19 14.81 -0.33 -2.19
C TRP A 19 14.86 0.95 -3.04
N LEU A 20 13.79 1.75 -3.06
CA LEU A 20 13.78 3.09 -3.68
C LEU A 20 14.57 4.12 -2.86
N VAL A 21 14.62 3.96 -1.54
CA VAL A 21 15.29 4.90 -0.63
C VAL A 21 16.78 4.55 -0.43
N THR A 22 17.19 3.28 -0.53
CA THR A 22 18.54 2.84 -0.12
C THR A 22 19.60 2.78 -1.22
N ARG A 23 19.33 3.24 -2.45
CA ARG A 23 20.34 3.25 -3.52
C ARG A 23 21.10 4.58 -3.69
N GLY A 24 21.15 5.37 -2.61
CA GLY A 24 22.12 6.45 -2.43
C GLY A 24 22.97 6.10 -1.21
N ASP A 25 24.26 5.81 -1.47
CA ASP A 25 25.34 5.56 -0.51
C ASP A 25 25.46 4.16 0.12
N ASP A 26 26.44 3.40 -0.44
CA ASP A 26 27.18 2.37 0.25
C ASP A 26 27.80 2.93 1.53
N GLN A 27 27.31 2.51 2.71
CA GLN A 27 28.17 2.32 3.90
C GLN A 27 27.48 1.33 4.84
N GLY A 28 28.18 0.22 5.08
CA GLY A 28 27.79 -0.82 6.01
C GLY A 28 27.65 -0.30 7.44
N GLY A 29 26.59 -0.68 8.07
CA GLY A 29 26.33 -0.49 9.48
C GLY A 29 25.26 -1.47 9.90
N ASP A 30 25.68 -2.61 10.44
CA ASP A 30 24.84 -3.60 11.12
C ASP A 30 24.33 -2.95 12.43
N ASN A 31 23.21 -2.25 12.36
CA ASN A 31 22.47 -1.80 13.52
C ASN A 31 21.17 -2.60 13.57
N GLY A 32 21.16 -3.66 14.35
CA GLY A 32 19.98 -4.39 14.76
C GLY A 32 19.03 -3.53 15.61
N ALA A 33 18.46 -2.49 15.00
CA ALA A 33 17.31 -1.83 15.56
C ALA A 33 16.14 -2.81 15.40
N ALA A 34 15.58 -3.28 16.51
CA ALA A 34 14.35 -4.05 16.52
C ALA A 34 13.31 -3.23 15.74
N GLN A 35 12.94 -3.69 14.54
CA GLN A 35 11.87 -3.08 13.77
C GLN A 35 10.60 -3.22 14.60
N ALA A 36 9.94 -2.10 14.89
CA ALA A 36 8.66 -2.13 15.57
C ALA A 36 7.69 -3.00 14.72
N GLU A 37 6.95 -3.88 15.40
CA GLU A 37 5.94 -4.66 14.69
C GLU A 37 4.82 -3.75 14.20
N PRO A 38 4.24 -4.01 13.01
CA PRO A 38 3.13 -3.24 12.51
C PRO A 38 1.93 -3.37 13.45
N VAL A 39 1.22 -2.27 13.67
CA VAL A 39 -0.03 -2.28 14.43
C VAL A 39 -1.15 -2.67 13.48
N VAL A 40 -1.78 -3.81 13.73
CA VAL A 40 -2.81 -4.39 12.87
C VAL A 40 -4.15 -4.46 13.61
N GLY A 41 -5.25 -4.11 12.94
CA GLY A 41 -6.58 -4.24 13.52
C GLY A 41 -7.72 -3.98 12.55
N ILE A 42 -8.88 -4.60 12.86
CA ILE A 42 -10.13 -4.35 12.13
C ILE A 42 -10.65 -2.96 12.48
N VAL A 43 -11.01 -2.18 11.48
CA VAL A 43 -11.47 -0.81 11.64
C VAL A 43 -12.75 -0.53 10.85
N SER A 44 -13.53 0.44 11.34
CA SER A 44 -14.65 1.01 10.57
C SER A 44 -14.16 2.12 9.61
N PRO A 45 -14.98 2.55 8.65
CA PRO A 45 -14.67 3.73 7.84
C PRO A 45 -14.36 4.99 8.66
N ALA A 46 -15.07 5.19 9.80
CA ALA A 46 -14.77 6.28 10.72
C ALA A 46 -13.41 6.08 11.42
N GLY A 47 -13.05 4.84 11.74
CA GLY A 47 -11.74 4.48 12.28
C GLY A 47 -10.60 4.79 11.30
N LEU A 48 -10.80 4.54 9.99
CA LEU A 48 -9.82 4.95 8.95
C LEU A 48 -9.62 6.46 8.91
N ALA A 49 -10.70 7.25 9.02
CA ALA A 49 -10.59 8.70 9.03
C ALA A 49 -9.84 9.20 10.29
N ALA A 50 -10.09 8.59 11.45
CA ALA A 50 -9.36 8.89 12.67
C ALA A 50 -7.87 8.50 12.55
N ALA A 51 -7.57 7.36 11.95
CA ALA A 51 -6.19 6.92 11.71
C ALA A 51 -5.46 7.86 10.75
N ALA A 52 -6.08 8.29 9.64
CA ALA A 52 -5.51 9.28 8.74
C ALA A 52 -5.16 10.59 9.45
N ALA A 53 -6.06 11.08 10.33
CA ALA A 53 -5.83 12.27 11.13
C ALA A 53 -4.67 12.08 12.14
N LYS A 54 -4.61 10.91 12.80
CA LYS A 54 -3.52 10.55 13.73
C LYS A 54 -2.17 10.50 13.05
N LEU A 55 -2.11 9.89 11.85
CA LEU A 55 -0.90 9.76 11.05
C LEU A 55 -0.48 11.08 10.38
N GLY A 56 -1.38 12.06 10.31
CA GLY A 56 -1.13 13.33 9.63
C GLY A 56 -0.94 13.23 8.12
N GLN A 57 -1.46 12.15 7.51
CA GLN A 57 -1.35 11.88 6.09
C GLN A 57 -2.63 11.26 5.52
N PRO A 58 -2.93 11.43 4.24
CA PRO A 58 -4.07 10.80 3.63
C PRO A 58 -3.87 9.28 3.54
N LEU A 59 -4.91 8.53 3.88
CA LEU A 59 -5.06 7.13 3.56
C LEU A 59 -5.95 6.99 2.33
N TYR A 60 -5.59 6.12 1.41
CA TYR A 60 -6.36 5.87 0.20
C TYR A 60 -7.12 4.55 0.30
N TRP A 61 -8.33 4.50 -0.25
CA TRP A 61 -9.20 3.34 -0.25
C TRP A 61 -10.18 3.34 -1.44
N VAL A 62 -10.91 2.25 -1.64
CA VAL A 62 -11.97 2.14 -2.69
C VAL A 62 -13.38 2.20 -2.12
N GLY A 63 -13.55 2.66 -0.87
CA GLY A 63 -14.82 2.56 -0.15
C GLY A 63 -15.03 1.19 0.48
N SER A 64 -16.16 1.00 1.16
CA SER A 64 -16.53 -0.31 1.69
C SER A 64 -16.95 -1.25 0.58
N LEU A 65 -16.48 -2.48 0.63
CA LEU A 65 -16.86 -3.54 -0.31
C LEU A 65 -17.78 -4.55 0.38
N PRO A 66 -18.85 -5.02 -0.29
CA PRO A 66 -19.73 -6.04 0.27
C PRO A 66 -18.98 -7.32 0.60
N GLY A 67 -19.25 -7.91 1.77
CA GLY A 67 -18.64 -9.16 2.21
C GLY A 67 -17.18 -9.05 2.66
N THR A 68 -16.70 -7.81 2.91
CA THR A 68 -15.35 -7.59 3.45
C THR A 68 -15.40 -6.75 4.72
N GLU A 69 -14.39 -6.95 5.55
CA GLU A 69 -14.02 -6.10 6.67
C GLU A 69 -12.74 -5.33 6.33
N LEU A 70 -12.56 -4.16 6.92
CA LEU A 70 -11.37 -3.34 6.67
C LEU A 70 -10.36 -3.62 7.79
N GLU A 71 -9.20 -4.11 7.41
CA GLU A 71 -8.05 -4.17 8.29
C GLU A 71 -7.14 -2.99 8.00
N LEU A 72 -6.70 -2.31 9.04
CA LEU A 72 -5.67 -1.29 8.96
C LEU A 72 -4.37 -1.84 9.53
N GLU A 73 -3.31 -1.76 8.75
CA GLU A 73 -1.94 -2.05 9.16
C GLU A 73 -1.14 -0.74 9.14
N GLU A 74 -0.76 -0.24 10.32
CA GLU A 74 0.15 0.91 10.45
C GLU A 74 1.59 0.40 10.35
N LEU A 75 2.39 0.98 9.45
CA LEU A 75 3.76 0.55 9.19
C LEU A 75 4.76 1.37 10.03
N PRO A 76 5.87 0.78 10.46
CA PRO A 76 6.87 1.47 11.30
C PRO A 76 7.45 2.74 10.66
N GLU A 77 7.58 2.76 9.34
CA GLU A 77 8.10 3.90 8.58
C GLU A 77 7.10 5.04 8.37
N GLY A 78 5.90 4.94 9.00
CA GLY A 78 4.86 5.96 8.94
C GLY A 78 3.86 5.80 7.81
N GLY A 79 3.94 4.73 7.02
CA GLY A 79 2.91 4.36 6.05
C GLY A 79 1.77 3.58 6.69
N ALA A 80 0.72 3.32 5.91
CA ALA A 80 -0.35 2.42 6.31
C ALA A 80 -0.94 1.69 5.11
N ARG A 81 -1.49 0.50 5.38
CA ARG A 81 -2.15 -0.34 4.38
C ARG A 81 -3.55 -0.68 4.86
N ILE A 82 -4.53 -0.53 3.98
CA ILE A 82 -5.90 -0.96 4.18
C ILE A 82 -6.10 -2.26 3.42
N ILE A 83 -6.45 -3.33 4.13
CA ILE A 83 -6.64 -4.67 3.58
C ILE A 83 -8.14 -4.99 3.65
N TYR A 84 -8.67 -5.54 2.56
CA TYR A 84 -10.08 -5.93 2.43
C TYR A 84 -10.22 -7.42 2.73
N LEU A 85 -10.27 -7.77 4.00
CA LEU A 85 -10.42 -9.16 4.44
C LEU A 85 -11.83 -9.68 4.15
N PRO A 86 -12.01 -10.93 3.72
CA PRO A 86 -13.30 -11.59 3.75
C PRO A 86 -13.92 -11.50 5.15
N ALA A 87 -15.23 -11.24 5.22
CA ALA A 87 -15.92 -11.10 6.50
C ALA A 87 -15.78 -12.38 7.36
N GLY A 88 -15.35 -12.19 8.60
CA GLY A 88 -15.11 -13.26 9.56
C GLY A 88 -13.69 -13.83 9.56
N GLU A 89 -12.78 -13.30 8.76
CA GLU A 89 -11.35 -13.59 8.90
C GLU A 89 -10.73 -12.76 10.03
N GLU A 90 -9.74 -13.33 10.72
CA GLU A 90 -9.04 -12.65 11.80
C GLU A 90 -8.04 -11.62 11.26
N ALA A 91 -7.88 -10.50 11.97
CA ALA A 91 -6.86 -9.50 11.65
C ALA A 91 -5.45 -10.12 11.67
N GLY A 92 -4.61 -9.71 10.72
CA GLY A 92 -3.27 -10.27 10.55
C GLY A 92 -3.23 -11.61 9.81
N ALA A 93 -4.34 -12.07 9.24
CA ALA A 93 -4.36 -13.21 8.33
C ALA A 93 -3.51 -12.93 7.08
N ASP A 94 -3.15 -13.99 6.34
CA ASP A 94 -2.36 -13.83 5.10
C ASP A 94 -3.10 -12.95 4.09
N SER A 95 -2.67 -11.70 4.00
CA SER A 95 -3.27 -10.67 3.15
C SER A 95 -2.90 -10.78 1.68
N THR A 96 -2.07 -11.75 1.28
CA THR A 96 -1.64 -11.92 -0.12
C THR A 96 -2.75 -12.36 -1.06
N SER A 97 -3.84 -12.89 -0.50
CA SER A 97 -5.05 -13.27 -1.23
C SER A 97 -6.11 -12.17 -1.31
N ALA A 98 -5.92 -11.05 -0.63
CA ALA A 98 -6.87 -9.95 -0.50
C ALA A 98 -6.45 -8.70 -1.29
N LEU A 99 -7.44 -7.88 -1.70
CA LEU A 99 -7.17 -6.53 -2.16
C LEU A 99 -6.56 -5.72 -1.02
N SER A 100 -5.50 -4.97 -1.28
CA SER A 100 -4.99 -3.98 -0.33
C SER A 100 -4.61 -2.66 -1.00
N ILE A 101 -4.73 -1.57 -0.24
CA ILE A 101 -4.37 -0.22 -0.68
C ILE A 101 -3.35 0.33 0.33
N GLY A 102 -2.12 0.51 -0.13
CA GLY A 102 -1.05 1.12 0.65
C GLY A 102 -0.99 2.64 0.43
N SER A 103 -0.67 3.39 1.46
CA SER A 103 -0.40 4.84 1.42
C SER A 103 0.92 5.09 2.12
N TYR A 104 1.96 5.41 1.36
CA TYR A 104 3.34 5.51 1.83
C TYR A 104 3.84 6.95 1.71
N PRO A 105 4.12 7.64 2.81
CA PRO A 105 4.70 8.98 2.77
C PRO A 105 6.11 8.93 2.20
N LEU A 106 6.38 9.77 1.23
CA LEU A 106 7.71 9.91 0.63
C LEU A 106 8.05 11.40 0.55
N GLY A 107 9.35 11.71 0.66
CA GLY A 107 9.82 13.09 0.50
C GLY A 107 9.55 13.67 -0.89
N ASP A 108 9.62 12.85 -1.94
CA ASP A 108 9.26 13.19 -3.31
C ASP A 108 8.61 11.98 -4.00
N PRO A 109 7.30 11.77 -3.83
CA PRO A 109 6.58 10.65 -4.46
C PRO A 109 6.60 10.70 -5.99
N GLU A 110 6.60 11.93 -6.58
CA GLU A 110 6.65 12.08 -8.03
C GLU A 110 8.02 11.65 -8.60
N ALA A 111 9.12 12.02 -7.95
CA ALA A 111 10.44 11.56 -8.36
C ALA A 111 10.57 10.03 -8.20
N ALA A 112 10.05 9.47 -7.13
CA ALA A 112 10.05 8.03 -6.90
C ALA A 112 9.26 7.29 -7.99
N LEU A 113 8.06 7.76 -8.35
CA LEU A 113 7.25 7.17 -9.41
C LEU A 113 7.94 7.27 -10.78
N ARG A 114 8.52 8.44 -11.13
CA ARG A 114 9.29 8.63 -12.37
C ARG A 114 10.50 7.69 -12.44
N ALA A 115 11.23 7.53 -11.34
CA ALA A 115 12.35 6.60 -11.27
C ALA A 115 11.90 5.16 -11.46
N PHE A 116 10.74 4.77 -10.95
CA PHE A 116 10.15 3.45 -11.18
C PHE A 116 9.71 3.29 -12.64
N ALA A 117 9.04 4.28 -13.22
CA ALA A 117 8.60 4.27 -14.62
C ALA A 117 9.75 4.14 -15.63
N ALA A 118 10.94 4.63 -15.27
CA ALA A 118 12.14 4.55 -16.11
C ALA A 118 12.85 3.17 -16.09
N ARG A 119 12.42 2.23 -15.25
CA ARG A 119 13.06 0.91 -15.13
C ARG A 119 12.70 -0.01 -16.29
N PRO A 120 13.62 -0.92 -16.69
CA PRO A 120 13.30 -2.00 -17.60
C PRO A 120 12.11 -2.82 -17.06
N GLY A 121 11.14 -3.09 -17.92
CA GLY A 121 9.94 -3.84 -17.53
C GLY A 121 8.82 -3.03 -16.89
N ALA A 122 9.00 -1.74 -16.64
CA ALA A 122 7.92 -0.87 -16.20
C ALA A 122 6.81 -0.77 -17.26
N ILE A 123 5.57 -0.72 -16.79
CA ILE A 123 4.36 -0.53 -17.60
C ILE A 123 3.69 0.76 -17.12
N VAL A 124 3.71 1.78 -17.96
CA VAL A 124 3.11 3.08 -17.66
C VAL A 124 1.75 3.18 -18.34
N ARG A 125 0.77 3.66 -17.62
CA ARG A 125 -0.60 3.95 -18.07
C ARG A 125 -1.02 5.32 -17.53
N HIS A 126 -2.08 5.88 -18.10
CA HIS A 126 -2.69 7.10 -17.59
C HIS A 126 -4.18 6.86 -17.39
N SER A 127 -4.72 7.32 -16.27
CA SER A 127 -6.14 7.38 -16.02
C SER A 127 -6.81 8.49 -16.85
N SER A 128 -8.12 8.56 -16.83
CA SER A 128 -8.87 9.57 -17.60
C SER A 128 -8.62 11.01 -17.13
N ASP A 129 -8.19 11.20 -15.88
CA ASP A 129 -7.82 12.50 -15.30
C ASP A 129 -6.33 12.84 -15.50
N GLY A 130 -5.57 11.98 -16.21
CA GLY A 130 -4.16 12.17 -16.50
C GLY A 130 -3.21 11.66 -15.42
N THR A 131 -3.69 11.05 -14.34
CA THR A 131 -2.82 10.46 -13.31
C THR A 131 -1.97 9.35 -13.91
N GLU A 132 -0.65 9.45 -13.75
CA GLU A 132 0.29 8.42 -14.17
C GLU A 132 0.21 7.23 -13.21
N VAL A 133 0.07 6.02 -13.78
CA VAL A 133 -0.07 4.76 -13.07
C VAL A 133 1.00 3.81 -13.59
N VAL A 134 1.82 3.27 -12.69
CA VAL A 134 2.98 2.44 -13.04
C VAL A 134 2.88 1.07 -12.37
N SER A 135 3.20 0.02 -13.12
CA SER A 135 3.40 -1.34 -12.60
C SER A 135 4.67 -1.94 -13.21
N SER A 136 5.06 -3.13 -12.78
CA SER A 136 6.18 -3.88 -13.36
C SER A 136 5.71 -5.19 -13.96
N ARG A 137 6.39 -5.64 -15.04
CA ARG A 137 6.16 -6.98 -15.61
C ARG A 137 6.47 -8.11 -14.62
N GLU A 138 7.33 -7.85 -13.64
CA GLU A 138 7.72 -8.80 -12.61
C GLU A 138 6.69 -8.85 -11.46
N GLN A 139 5.92 -7.76 -11.26
CA GLN A 139 4.96 -7.61 -10.18
C GLN A 139 3.67 -6.96 -10.70
N LEU A 140 2.97 -7.65 -11.56
CA LEU A 140 1.75 -7.15 -12.18
C LEU A 140 0.59 -6.95 -11.19
N ALA A 141 0.63 -7.61 -10.03
CA ALA A 141 -0.38 -7.52 -8.99
C ALA A 141 -0.32 -6.19 -8.22
N SER A 142 0.83 -5.50 -8.24
CA SER A 142 1.02 -4.18 -7.61
C SER A 142 1.05 -3.08 -8.65
N VAL A 143 0.32 -2.02 -8.39
CA VAL A 143 0.17 -0.85 -9.27
C VAL A 143 0.33 0.41 -8.43
N TYR A 144 1.15 1.35 -8.88
CA TYR A 144 1.54 2.53 -8.12
C TYR A 144 1.13 3.82 -8.82
N PHE A 145 0.75 4.82 -8.04
CA PHE A 145 0.56 6.20 -8.49
C PHE A 145 0.83 7.18 -7.35
N VAL A 146 0.91 8.48 -7.65
CA VAL A 146 1.05 9.52 -6.64
C VAL A 146 -0.33 10.00 -6.19
N GLY A 147 -0.55 10.09 -4.89
CA GLY A 147 -1.77 10.65 -4.33
C GLY A 147 -2.01 12.10 -4.76
N ALA A 148 -3.27 12.52 -4.79
CA ALA A 148 -3.67 13.84 -5.32
C ALA A 148 -3.01 15.02 -4.59
N ASP A 149 -2.66 14.86 -3.32
CA ASP A 149 -1.95 15.86 -2.52
C ASP A 149 -0.43 15.82 -2.69
N LYS A 150 0.09 14.85 -3.46
CA LYS A 150 1.52 14.64 -3.76
C LYS A 150 2.41 14.37 -2.55
N THR A 151 1.84 13.93 -1.44
CA THR A 151 2.58 13.62 -0.20
C THR A 151 2.80 12.13 -0.01
N VAL A 152 2.01 11.29 -0.67
CA VAL A 152 2.08 9.84 -0.56
C VAL A 152 2.16 9.16 -1.93
N GLN A 153 2.91 8.08 -1.98
CA GLN A 153 2.77 7.07 -3.02
C GLN A 153 1.67 6.10 -2.62
N VAL A 154 0.77 5.83 -3.54
CA VAL A 154 -0.32 4.87 -3.35
C VAL A 154 0.00 3.59 -4.09
N GLU A 155 -0.14 2.46 -3.42
CA GLU A 155 -0.09 1.13 -4.01
C GLU A 155 -1.48 0.51 -4.01
N VAL A 156 -1.87 -0.04 -5.14
CA VAL A 156 -3.03 -0.93 -5.26
C VAL A 156 -2.51 -2.33 -5.52
N TYR A 157 -2.68 -3.22 -4.56
CA TYR A 157 -2.39 -4.63 -4.73
C TYR A 157 -3.69 -5.44 -4.82
N ASP A 158 -3.76 -6.33 -5.79
CA ASP A 158 -4.83 -7.32 -5.89
C ASP A 158 -4.27 -8.59 -6.52
N PRO A 159 -4.59 -9.80 -6.02
CA PRO A 159 -4.15 -11.06 -6.63
C PRO A 159 -4.49 -11.17 -8.12
N SER A 160 -5.52 -10.43 -8.56
CA SER A 160 -5.83 -10.24 -9.98
C SER A 160 -5.16 -8.97 -10.53
N PRO A 161 -4.08 -9.05 -11.32
CA PRO A 161 -3.42 -7.89 -11.91
C PRO A 161 -4.36 -6.98 -12.72
N ARG A 162 -5.35 -7.58 -13.37
CA ARG A 162 -6.37 -6.83 -14.14
C ARG A 162 -7.25 -6.00 -13.22
N ARG A 163 -7.57 -6.50 -12.02
CA ARG A 163 -8.37 -5.77 -11.04
C ARG A 163 -7.57 -4.64 -10.43
N ALA A 164 -6.31 -4.88 -10.01
CA ALA A 164 -5.41 -3.85 -9.51
C ALA A 164 -5.29 -2.67 -10.50
N MET A 165 -4.95 -2.96 -11.75
CA MET A 165 -4.82 -1.95 -12.80
C MET A 165 -6.13 -1.20 -13.05
N ARG A 166 -7.26 -1.90 -13.12
CA ARG A 166 -8.57 -1.27 -13.31
C ARG A 166 -8.92 -0.33 -12.17
N LEU A 167 -8.71 -0.73 -10.92
CA LEU A 167 -8.97 0.11 -9.74
C LEU A 167 -8.12 1.38 -9.77
N ALA A 168 -6.82 1.26 -10.04
CA ALA A 168 -5.90 2.39 -10.11
C ALA A 168 -6.28 3.38 -11.22
N LEU A 169 -6.76 2.89 -12.37
CA LEU A 169 -7.14 3.74 -13.53
C LEU A 169 -8.54 4.33 -13.43
N SER A 170 -9.42 3.80 -12.58
CA SER A 170 -10.86 4.16 -12.56
C SER A 170 -11.17 5.42 -11.76
N GLY A 171 -10.21 5.96 -10.98
CA GLY A 171 -10.47 7.03 -10.00
C GLY A 171 -11.28 6.57 -8.77
N GLN A 172 -11.52 5.26 -8.61
CA GLN A 172 -12.21 4.72 -7.43
C GLN A 172 -11.33 4.76 -6.19
N VAL A 173 -10.01 4.70 -6.36
CA VAL A 173 -9.05 4.83 -5.27
C VAL A 173 -8.93 6.32 -4.91
N ARG A 174 -9.43 6.67 -3.74
CA ARG A 174 -9.56 8.06 -3.29
C ARG A 174 -9.17 8.21 -1.83
N PRO A 175 -8.83 9.42 -1.38
CA PRO A 175 -8.54 9.65 0.03
C PRO A 175 -9.72 9.28 0.91
N VAL A 176 -9.42 8.72 2.09
CA VAL A 176 -10.40 8.58 3.16
C VAL A 176 -10.75 9.99 3.64
N THR A 177 -11.99 10.39 3.44
CA THR A 177 -12.52 11.64 3.99
C THR A 177 -13.27 11.32 5.28
N GLY A 178 -13.03 12.07 6.33
CA GLY A 178 -13.91 12.02 7.49
C GLY A 178 -15.33 12.29 7.00
N SER A 179 -16.29 11.46 7.40
CA SER A 179 -17.70 11.71 7.10
C SER A 179 -18.05 13.10 7.63
N GLY A 180 -17.98 14.09 6.76
CA GLY A 180 -18.60 15.37 7.04
C GLY A 180 -20.08 15.13 7.27
N LYS A 181 -20.58 15.64 8.40
CA LYS A 181 -22.00 15.69 8.73
C LYS A 181 -22.79 16.31 7.60
#